data_cc5a8f14e282ac8ded66ff4487d5d0e1
#
_entry.id   cc5a8f14e282ac8ded66ff4487d5d0e1
#
_cell.length_a   1.000
_cell.length_b   1.000
_cell.length_c   1.000
_cell.angle_alpha   90.00
_cell.angle_beta   90.00
_cell.angle_gamma   90.00
#
_symmetry.space_group_name_H-M   'P 1'
#
loop_
_entity.id
_entity.type
_entity.pdbx_description
1 polymer ?
#
loop_
_entity_poly.entity_id
_entity_poly.type
_entity_poly.pdbx_seq_one_letter_code
_entity_poly.pdbx_strand_id
1 'polypeptide(L)'
;NIILVSATPLEHGGLKDINGVPIFQVGIGKTNSAMNMTKLIMNQKPSMVINFGSCGNLKNHKVGEVIEVGTTYNNIDVRPFAEYGCTPENNKCEIKLSDSGVKCFSTDQIYDNSRTDYAKKYLEMIGKCDIVDMECYPLAYVCKNFKVPFRSYKWVSDDGNVDTWEENAAIGFKNFREQFLQTYYSEY
;
A
#
# COMPACT_ATOMS: atom_id res chain seq x y z
N ASN A 1 10.34 -18.48 0.21
CA ASN A 1 10.99 -17.35 -0.45
C ASN A 1 10.09 -16.10 -0.40
N ILE A 2 10.02 -15.50 0.79
CA ILE A 2 9.27 -14.26 1.01
C ILE A 2 10.17 -13.09 0.58
N ILE A 3 9.58 -12.07 -0.07
CA ILE A 3 10.21 -10.79 -0.30
C ILE A 3 9.38 -9.65 0.30
N LEU A 4 10.06 -8.60 0.75
CA LEU A 4 9.47 -7.36 1.23
C LEU A 4 9.60 -6.31 0.14
N VAL A 5 8.56 -5.50 -0.06
CA VAL A 5 8.57 -4.40 -1.02
C VAL A 5 8.06 -3.11 -0.38
N SER A 6 8.74 -2.01 -0.67
CA SER A 6 8.32 -0.66 -0.30
C SER A 6 8.55 0.32 -1.45
N ALA A 7 7.93 1.49 -1.39
CA ALA A 7 8.01 2.45 -2.47
C ALA A 7 9.38 3.14 -2.53
N THR A 8 9.91 3.54 -1.38
CA THR A 8 11.07 4.44 -1.28
C THR A 8 11.97 4.06 -0.10
N PRO A 9 13.30 4.33 -0.18
CA PRO A 9 14.21 4.11 0.93
C PRO A 9 13.83 4.87 2.21
N LEU A 10 13.11 5.97 2.09
CA LEU A 10 12.64 6.75 3.25
C LEU A 10 11.70 5.93 4.15
N GLU A 11 11.05 4.91 3.61
CA GLU A 11 10.15 4.05 4.38
C GLU A 11 10.86 2.94 5.18
N HIS A 12 12.16 2.72 4.95
CA HIS A 12 12.92 1.65 5.64
C HIS A 12 14.35 2.04 6.02
N GLY A 13 14.69 3.33 5.91
CA GLY A 13 16.03 3.82 6.30
C GLY A 13 17.17 3.24 5.46
N GLY A 14 16.90 2.76 4.25
CA GLY A 14 17.90 2.16 3.37
C GLY A 14 18.32 0.74 3.76
N LEU A 15 17.62 0.08 4.68
CA LEU A 15 17.87 -1.33 5.02
C LEU A 15 17.64 -2.25 3.81
N LYS A 16 18.47 -3.26 3.67
CA LYS A 16 18.39 -4.22 2.56
C LYS A 16 17.60 -5.49 2.90
N ASP A 17 17.43 -5.78 4.17
CA ASP A 17 16.69 -6.94 4.65
C ASP A 17 16.17 -6.75 6.09
N ILE A 18 15.21 -7.57 6.46
CA ILE A 18 14.80 -7.79 7.84
C ILE A 18 15.00 -9.28 8.13
N ASN A 19 15.95 -9.60 9.00
CA ASN A 19 16.29 -10.97 9.39
C ASN A 19 16.50 -11.90 8.18
N GLY A 20 17.22 -11.41 7.17
CA GLY A 20 17.54 -12.16 5.95
C GLY A 20 16.44 -12.16 4.88
N VAL A 21 15.27 -11.57 5.15
CA VAL A 21 14.23 -11.40 4.15
C VAL A 21 14.50 -10.11 3.37
N PRO A 22 14.76 -10.17 2.06
CA PRO A 22 15.21 -9.01 1.31
C PRO A 22 14.11 -7.96 1.13
N ILE A 23 14.52 -6.68 1.13
CA ILE A 23 13.67 -5.52 0.85
C ILE A 23 14.01 -5.00 -0.54
N PHE A 24 12.99 -4.85 -1.39
CA PHE A 24 13.10 -4.26 -2.72
C PHE A 24 12.29 -2.98 -2.82
N GLN A 25 12.80 -2.01 -3.55
CA GLN A 25 12.09 -0.76 -3.84
C GLN A 25 11.29 -0.93 -5.13
N VAL A 26 10.03 -0.50 -5.10
CA VAL A 26 9.15 -0.57 -6.27
C VAL A 26 8.87 0.81 -6.88
N GLY A 27 9.29 1.89 -6.23
CA GLY A 27 9.02 3.25 -6.68
C GLY A 27 7.67 3.78 -6.22
N ILE A 28 7.49 5.08 -6.36
CA ILE A 28 6.28 5.81 -5.96
C ILE A 28 5.28 5.78 -7.10
N GLY A 29 4.00 5.55 -6.76
CA GLY A 29 2.90 5.64 -7.70
C GLY A 29 2.58 4.32 -8.40
N LYS A 30 1.45 4.32 -9.11
CA LYS A 30 0.87 3.11 -9.69
C LYS A 30 1.73 2.52 -10.82
N THR A 31 2.19 3.36 -11.73
CA THR A 31 2.99 2.91 -12.89
C THR A 31 4.33 2.31 -12.46
N ASN A 32 5.08 3.00 -11.62
CA ASN A 32 6.38 2.52 -11.16
C ASN A 32 6.26 1.21 -10.37
N SER A 33 5.33 1.17 -9.43
CA SER A 33 5.17 0.00 -8.57
C SER A 33 4.68 -1.23 -9.35
N ALA A 34 3.76 -1.07 -10.29
CA ALA A 34 3.31 -2.16 -11.14
C ALA A 34 4.43 -2.72 -12.02
N MET A 35 5.20 -1.84 -12.67
CA MET A 35 6.33 -2.24 -13.52
C MET A 35 7.39 -2.99 -12.70
N ASN A 36 7.81 -2.41 -11.58
CA ASN A 36 8.88 -3.00 -10.77
C ASN A 36 8.44 -4.29 -10.07
N MET A 37 7.18 -4.36 -9.61
CA MET A 37 6.64 -5.61 -9.05
C MET A 37 6.63 -6.74 -10.08
N THR A 38 6.26 -6.45 -11.31
CA THR A 38 6.30 -7.42 -12.41
C THR A 38 7.71 -7.96 -12.62
N LYS A 39 8.71 -7.06 -12.69
CA LYS A 39 10.12 -7.46 -12.82
C LYS A 39 10.59 -8.32 -11.65
N LEU A 40 10.22 -7.95 -10.43
CA LEU A 40 10.60 -8.69 -9.22
C LEU A 40 10.01 -10.10 -9.21
N ILE A 41 8.75 -10.26 -9.54
CA ILE A 41 8.10 -11.58 -9.62
C ILE A 41 8.80 -12.46 -10.67
N MET A 42 9.08 -11.91 -11.84
CA MET A 42 9.76 -12.66 -12.90
C MET A 42 11.18 -13.09 -12.54
N ASN A 43 11.92 -12.24 -11.84
CA ASN A 43 13.32 -12.47 -11.50
C ASN A 43 13.51 -13.26 -10.21
N GLN A 44 12.74 -12.94 -9.16
CA GLN A 44 12.89 -13.51 -7.83
C GLN A 44 12.00 -14.74 -7.59
N LYS A 45 10.93 -14.88 -8.35
CA LYS A 45 9.92 -15.96 -8.21
C LYS A 45 9.51 -16.17 -6.74
N PRO A 46 9.03 -15.12 -6.05
CA PRO A 46 8.70 -15.22 -4.64
C PRO A 46 7.51 -16.12 -4.41
N SER A 47 7.51 -16.82 -3.27
CA SER A 47 6.33 -17.57 -2.80
C SER A 47 5.31 -16.67 -2.11
N MET A 48 5.73 -15.48 -1.67
CA MET A 48 4.88 -14.48 -1.04
C MET A 48 5.53 -13.10 -1.13
N VAL A 49 4.72 -12.08 -1.35
CA VAL A 49 5.12 -10.67 -1.31
C VAL A 49 4.45 -9.98 -0.14
N ILE A 50 5.22 -9.30 0.68
CA ILE A 50 4.73 -8.44 1.75
C ILE A 50 5.11 -7.00 1.44
N ASN A 51 4.11 -6.16 1.22
CA ASN A 51 4.28 -4.73 1.06
C ASN A 51 4.19 -4.04 2.43
N PHE A 52 5.06 -3.09 2.64
CA PHE A 52 4.96 -2.16 3.76
C PHE A 52 5.21 -0.74 3.29
N GLY A 53 4.67 0.22 4.02
CA GLY A 53 4.86 1.63 3.70
C GLY A 53 3.93 2.54 4.47
N SER A 54 4.11 3.83 4.24
CA SER A 54 3.30 4.88 4.84
C SER A 54 1.94 5.04 4.16
N CYS A 55 0.98 5.57 4.90
CA CYS A 55 -0.33 5.94 4.39
C CYS A 55 -0.86 7.20 5.06
N GLY A 56 -1.79 7.88 4.39
CA GLY A 56 -2.59 8.94 4.97
C GLY A 56 -3.77 8.36 5.76
N ASN A 57 -4.08 8.99 6.90
CA ASN A 57 -5.18 8.61 7.77
C ASN A 57 -6.48 9.29 7.34
N LEU A 58 -7.52 8.49 7.09
CA LEU A 58 -8.85 8.98 6.73
C LEU A 58 -9.89 8.75 7.84
N LYS A 59 -9.53 8.05 8.89
CA LYS A 59 -10.40 7.70 10.03
C LYS A 59 -9.69 8.01 11.35
N ASN A 60 -9.71 7.09 12.30
CA ASN A 60 -9.26 7.29 13.68
C ASN A 60 -7.98 6.52 14.03
N HIS A 61 -7.13 6.24 13.05
CA HIS A 61 -5.86 5.59 13.31
C HIS A 61 -4.83 6.58 13.88
N LYS A 62 -3.92 6.07 14.70
CA LYS A 62 -2.85 6.88 15.30
C LYS A 62 -1.62 6.89 14.40
N VAL A 63 -0.90 8.00 14.40
CA VAL A 63 0.41 8.11 13.74
C VAL A 63 1.34 7.02 14.25
N GLY A 64 1.99 6.29 13.34
CA GLY A 64 2.87 5.17 13.64
C GLY A 64 2.17 3.82 13.85
N GLU A 65 0.84 3.80 13.95
CA GLU A 65 0.08 2.54 14.04
C GLU A 65 0.23 1.75 12.75
N VAL A 66 0.55 0.47 12.87
CA VAL A 66 0.66 -0.46 11.74
C VAL A 66 -0.67 -1.16 11.51
N ILE A 67 -1.15 -1.08 10.29
CA ILE A 67 -2.47 -1.54 9.89
C ILE A 67 -2.32 -2.55 8.76
N GLU A 68 -2.93 -3.74 8.89
CA GLU A 68 -3.05 -4.68 7.78
C GLU A 68 -4.19 -4.26 6.86
N VAL A 69 -3.92 -4.15 5.56
CA VAL A 69 -4.94 -3.80 4.57
C VAL A 69 -5.85 -5.01 4.31
N GLY A 70 -7.16 -4.80 4.42
CA GLY A 70 -8.17 -5.81 4.11
C GLY A 70 -8.55 -5.81 2.63
N THR A 71 -8.88 -4.65 2.09
CA THR A 71 -9.31 -4.47 0.70
C THR A 71 -8.69 -3.20 0.13
N THR A 72 -8.25 -3.24 -1.13
CA THR A 72 -7.68 -2.08 -1.81
C THR A 72 -8.49 -1.70 -3.03
N TYR A 73 -8.57 -0.38 -3.29
CA TYR A 73 -9.35 0.24 -4.35
C TYR A 73 -8.45 1.12 -5.21
N ASN A 74 -8.76 1.18 -6.50
CA ASN A 74 -8.01 1.98 -7.47
C ASN A 74 -8.68 3.33 -7.72
N ASN A 75 -7.88 4.38 -7.81
CA ASN A 75 -8.33 5.66 -8.34
C ASN A 75 -8.20 5.65 -9.87
N ILE A 76 -9.25 5.23 -10.56
CA ILE A 76 -9.33 5.23 -12.01
C ILE A 76 -10.74 5.61 -12.46
N ASP A 77 -10.85 6.38 -13.52
CA ASP A 77 -12.13 6.78 -14.10
C ASP A 77 -12.11 6.54 -15.60
N VAL A 78 -12.70 5.45 -16.01
CA VAL A 78 -12.86 5.07 -17.43
C VAL A 78 -14.33 5.09 -17.87
N ARG A 79 -15.17 5.82 -17.13
CA ARG A 79 -16.60 5.94 -17.49
C ARG A 79 -16.77 6.50 -18.91
N PRO A 80 -17.68 5.96 -19.72
CA PRO A 80 -18.74 5.01 -19.39
C PRO A 80 -18.39 3.53 -19.59
N PHE A 81 -17.13 3.16 -19.84
CA PHE A 81 -16.72 1.77 -20.11
C PHE A 81 -16.82 0.87 -18.88
N ALA A 82 -16.59 1.43 -17.70
CA ALA A 82 -16.76 0.76 -16.41
C ALA A 82 -17.11 1.82 -15.35
N GLU A 83 -17.59 1.38 -14.19
CA GLU A 83 -17.83 2.28 -13.05
C GLU A 83 -16.52 2.86 -12.52
N TYR A 84 -16.61 3.98 -11.81
CA TYR A 84 -15.44 4.58 -11.18
C TYR A 84 -14.73 3.58 -10.25
N GLY A 85 -13.43 3.48 -10.36
CA GLY A 85 -12.60 2.52 -9.62
C GLY A 85 -12.47 1.16 -10.30
N CYS A 86 -13.25 0.91 -11.35
CA CYS A 86 -13.22 -0.33 -12.12
C CYS A 86 -12.58 -0.13 -13.48
N THR A 87 -12.15 -1.23 -14.06
CA THR A 87 -11.85 -1.36 -15.49
C THR A 87 -12.55 -2.61 -16.03
N PRO A 88 -12.68 -2.77 -17.37
CA PRO A 88 -13.20 -4.02 -17.92
C PRO A 88 -12.42 -5.27 -17.46
N GLU A 89 -11.12 -5.11 -17.19
CA GLU A 89 -10.23 -6.19 -16.70
C GLU A 89 -10.42 -6.48 -15.21
N ASN A 90 -10.90 -5.50 -14.43
CA ASN A 90 -11.23 -5.66 -13.00
C ASN A 90 -12.57 -4.99 -12.70
N ASN A 91 -13.66 -5.68 -13.03
CA ASN A 91 -15.02 -5.19 -12.85
C ASN A 91 -15.56 -5.30 -11.42
N LYS A 92 -14.81 -5.91 -10.50
CA LYS A 92 -15.16 -5.95 -9.08
C LYS A 92 -14.81 -4.67 -8.33
N CYS A 93 -14.04 -3.78 -8.96
CA CYS A 93 -13.60 -2.49 -8.41
C CYS A 93 -12.76 -2.57 -7.13
N GLU A 94 -12.39 -3.74 -6.70
CA GLU A 94 -11.65 -3.98 -5.45
C GLU A 94 -10.79 -5.24 -5.53
N ILE A 95 -9.78 -5.32 -4.67
CA ILE A 95 -9.00 -6.54 -4.45
C ILE A 95 -8.96 -6.80 -2.94
N LYS A 96 -9.50 -7.94 -2.53
CA LYS A 96 -9.47 -8.37 -1.14
C LYS A 96 -8.13 -9.04 -0.83
N LEU A 97 -7.48 -8.62 0.26
CA LEU A 97 -6.17 -9.10 0.72
C LEU A 97 -6.24 -9.89 2.02
N SER A 98 -7.14 -9.50 2.93
CA SER A 98 -7.30 -10.12 4.25
C SER A 98 -8.69 -9.83 4.82
N ASP A 99 -8.96 -10.37 5.99
CA ASP A 99 -10.22 -10.15 6.71
C ASP A 99 -10.15 -8.98 7.71
N SER A 100 -9.13 -8.13 7.63
CA SER A 100 -8.94 -7.01 8.58
C SER A 100 -10.05 -5.96 8.54
N GLY A 101 -10.80 -5.89 7.44
CA GLY A 101 -11.85 -4.88 7.23
C GLY A 101 -11.35 -3.49 6.85
N VAL A 102 -10.04 -3.25 6.86
CA VAL A 102 -9.45 -1.93 6.52
C VAL A 102 -9.46 -1.73 5.01
N LYS A 103 -10.00 -0.58 4.58
CA LYS A 103 -10.10 -0.19 3.17
C LYS A 103 -9.03 0.83 2.82
N CYS A 104 -8.18 0.49 1.84
CA CYS A 104 -7.09 1.33 1.33
C CYS A 104 -7.40 1.82 -0.08
N PHE A 105 -7.42 3.12 -0.26
CA PHE A 105 -7.58 3.76 -1.57
C PHE A 105 -6.21 4.14 -2.14
N SER A 106 -5.83 3.55 -3.27
CA SER A 106 -4.55 3.82 -3.94
C SER A 106 -4.74 4.81 -5.08
N THR A 107 -3.96 5.89 -5.06
CA THR A 107 -4.09 7.01 -6.00
C THR A 107 -2.72 7.56 -6.39
N ASP A 108 -2.60 8.11 -7.60
CA ASP A 108 -1.42 8.88 -8.02
C ASP A 108 -1.52 10.37 -7.65
N GLN A 109 -2.60 10.75 -6.99
CA GLN A 109 -2.81 12.11 -6.51
C GLN A 109 -2.76 12.13 -4.98
N ILE A 110 -1.75 12.80 -4.41
CA ILE A 110 -1.63 12.92 -2.95
C ILE A 110 -2.88 13.59 -2.38
N TYR A 111 -3.47 12.95 -1.36
CA TYR A 111 -4.55 13.56 -0.62
C TYR A 111 -4.00 14.49 0.45
N ASP A 112 -4.41 15.74 0.39
CA ASP A 112 -4.16 16.78 1.38
C ASP A 112 -5.51 17.44 1.71
N ASN A 113 -5.91 17.40 2.97
CA ASN A 113 -7.20 17.91 3.42
C ASN A 113 -7.35 19.45 3.30
N SER A 114 -6.25 20.17 3.06
CA SER A 114 -6.27 21.61 2.78
C SER A 114 -6.62 21.97 1.33
N ARG A 115 -6.54 21.01 0.41
CA ARG A 115 -6.89 21.21 -1.00
C ARG A 115 -8.40 21.06 -1.21
N THR A 116 -8.93 21.87 -2.14
CA THR A 116 -10.37 21.91 -2.44
C THR A 116 -10.71 21.56 -3.89
N ASP A 117 -9.70 21.24 -4.72
CA ASP A 117 -9.84 21.04 -6.17
C ASP A 117 -9.94 19.56 -6.59
N TYR A 118 -10.21 18.66 -5.67
CA TYR A 118 -10.37 17.24 -5.96
C TYR A 118 -11.70 16.95 -6.68
N ALA A 119 -11.67 15.99 -7.61
CA ALA A 119 -12.87 15.51 -8.27
C ALA A 119 -13.86 14.89 -7.27
N LYS A 120 -15.16 15.04 -7.56
CA LYS A 120 -16.24 14.56 -6.68
C LYS A 120 -16.10 13.05 -6.37
N LYS A 121 -15.86 12.22 -7.38
CA LYS A 121 -15.70 10.76 -7.20
C LYS A 121 -14.47 10.39 -6.36
N TYR A 122 -13.38 11.14 -6.49
CA TYR A 122 -12.22 11.00 -5.64
C TYR A 122 -12.57 11.24 -4.17
N LEU A 123 -13.29 12.32 -3.87
CA LEU A 123 -13.73 12.65 -2.51
C LEU A 123 -14.74 11.63 -1.94
N GLU A 124 -15.59 11.06 -2.78
CA GLU A 124 -16.48 9.98 -2.36
C GLU A 124 -15.67 8.75 -1.90
N MET A 125 -14.61 8.39 -2.60
CA MET A 125 -13.72 7.30 -2.20
C MET A 125 -12.94 7.61 -0.92
N ILE A 126 -12.46 8.83 -0.76
CA ILE A 126 -11.85 9.31 0.49
C ILE A 126 -12.81 9.13 1.67
N GLY A 127 -14.08 9.42 1.49
CA GLY A 127 -15.10 9.25 2.53
C GLY A 127 -15.44 7.78 2.85
N LYS A 128 -15.20 6.86 1.94
CA LYS A 128 -15.50 5.41 2.10
C LYS A 128 -14.33 4.61 2.65
N CYS A 129 -13.10 5.07 2.48
CA CYS A 129 -11.90 4.33 2.84
C CYS A 129 -11.34 4.75 4.20
N ASP A 130 -10.50 3.92 4.78
CA ASP A 130 -9.88 4.14 6.08
C ASP A 130 -8.51 4.80 5.97
N ILE A 131 -7.78 4.45 4.92
CA ILE A 131 -6.44 4.95 4.62
C ILE A 131 -6.29 5.21 3.13
N VAL A 132 -5.33 6.05 2.77
CA VAL A 132 -4.96 6.37 1.39
C VAL A 132 -3.46 6.18 1.19
N ASP A 133 -3.09 5.56 0.07
CA ASP A 133 -1.70 5.36 -0.34
C ASP A 133 -1.52 5.54 -1.84
N MET A 134 -0.38 5.13 -2.38
CA MET A 134 -0.06 5.28 -3.81
C MET A 134 0.37 3.97 -4.49
N GLU A 135 0.46 2.84 -3.78
CA GLU A 135 1.03 1.60 -4.36
C GLU A 135 0.25 0.33 -4.06
N CYS A 136 -0.58 0.27 -3.03
CA CYS A 136 -1.19 -0.99 -2.58
C CYS A 136 -1.99 -1.68 -3.68
N TYR A 137 -2.86 -0.97 -4.37
CA TYR A 137 -3.67 -1.55 -5.45
C TYR A 137 -2.83 -2.10 -6.59
N PRO A 138 -1.89 -1.34 -7.22
CA PRO A 138 -1.12 -1.88 -8.32
C PRO A 138 -0.24 -3.06 -7.93
N LEU A 139 0.33 -3.08 -6.74
CA LEU A 139 1.09 -4.22 -6.23
C LEU A 139 0.19 -5.46 -6.07
N ALA A 140 -0.96 -5.28 -5.45
CA ALA A 140 -1.96 -6.33 -5.28
C ALA A 140 -2.45 -6.87 -6.63
N TYR A 141 -2.69 -5.99 -7.59
CA TYR A 141 -3.14 -6.34 -8.94
C TYR A 141 -2.12 -7.21 -9.66
N VAL A 142 -0.85 -6.83 -9.64
CA VAL A 142 0.23 -7.61 -10.27
C VAL A 142 0.35 -8.98 -9.59
N CYS A 143 0.44 -9.03 -8.27
CA CYS A 143 0.56 -10.28 -7.54
C CYS A 143 -0.62 -11.23 -7.80
N LYS A 144 -1.85 -10.70 -7.83
CA LYS A 144 -3.05 -11.49 -8.15
C LYS A 144 -2.97 -12.12 -9.54
N ASN A 145 -2.54 -11.35 -10.54
CA ASN A 145 -2.44 -11.84 -11.92
C ASN A 145 -1.33 -12.88 -12.09
N PHE A 146 -0.27 -12.82 -11.29
CA PHE A 146 0.78 -13.84 -11.25
C PHE A 146 0.52 -14.97 -10.25
N LYS A 147 -0.63 -14.94 -9.55
CA LYS A 147 -1.01 -15.92 -8.52
C LYS A 147 0.02 -16.03 -7.39
N VAL A 148 0.59 -14.90 -7.00
CA VAL A 148 1.52 -14.80 -5.86
C VAL A 148 0.75 -14.25 -4.65
N PRO A 149 0.77 -14.94 -3.51
CA PRO A 149 0.19 -14.42 -2.27
C PRO A 149 0.75 -13.03 -1.92
N PHE A 150 -0.12 -12.12 -1.53
CA PHE A 150 0.23 -10.72 -1.26
C PHE A 150 -0.44 -10.24 0.01
N ARG A 151 0.34 -9.55 0.86
CA ARG A 151 -0.17 -8.83 2.03
C ARG A 151 0.41 -7.42 2.06
N SER A 152 -0.34 -6.48 2.62
CA SER A 152 0.10 -5.09 2.75
C SER A 152 -0.13 -4.60 4.18
N TYR A 153 0.93 -4.01 4.74
CA TYR A 153 0.92 -3.38 6.06
C TYR A 153 1.28 -1.91 5.89
N LYS A 154 0.42 -1.03 6.36
CA LYS A 154 0.63 0.41 6.27
C LYS A 154 0.69 1.02 7.65
N TRP A 155 1.52 2.05 7.83
CA TRP A 155 1.49 2.86 9.04
C TRP A 155 1.07 4.28 8.71
N VAL A 156 0.35 4.88 9.63
CA VAL A 156 -0.10 6.25 9.48
C VAL A 156 1.08 7.20 9.64
N SER A 157 1.37 7.97 8.62
CA SER A 157 2.44 8.98 8.61
C SER A 157 1.91 10.41 8.71
N ASP A 158 0.64 10.63 8.39
CA ASP A 158 0.00 11.94 8.43
C ASP A 158 -1.52 11.80 8.57
N ASP A 159 -2.15 12.85 9.06
CA ASP A 159 -3.60 12.98 9.20
C ASP A 159 -4.23 13.81 8.05
N GLY A 160 -3.64 13.76 6.87
CA GLY A 160 -4.02 14.59 5.72
C GLY A 160 -3.17 15.86 5.61
N ASN A 161 -2.17 16.05 6.47
CA ASN A 161 -1.15 17.08 6.36
C ASN A 161 0.20 16.41 6.08
N VAL A 162 0.69 16.58 4.84
CA VAL A 162 1.91 15.92 4.36
C VAL A 162 3.20 16.47 4.96
N ASP A 163 3.18 17.59 5.65
CA ASP A 163 4.38 18.25 6.19
C ASP A 163 5.08 17.41 7.27
N THR A 164 4.37 16.50 7.93
CA THR A 164 4.90 15.63 8.99
C THR A 164 5.30 14.23 8.52
N TRP A 165 5.19 13.95 7.22
CA TRP A 165 5.38 12.60 6.66
C TRP A 165 6.78 12.02 6.95
N GLU A 166 7.82 12.80 6.70
CA GLU A 166 9.20 12.33 6.89
C GLU A 166 9.52 11.99 8.35
N GLU A 167 9.06 12.83 9.27
CA GLU A 167 9.30 12.64 10.71
C GLU A 167 8.64 11.36 11.23
N ASN A 168 7.47 11.01 10.69
CA ASN A 168 6.68 9.88 11.15
C ASN A 168 7.01 8.56 10.45
N ALA A 169 7.67 8.61 9.29
CA ALA A 169 8.00 7.41 8.52
C ALA A 169 8.92 6.45 9.30
N ALA A 170 9.92 6.98 10.00
CA ALA A 170 10.86 6.18 10.78
C ALA A 170 10.19 5.46 11.97
N ILE A 171 9.22 6.12 12.62
CA ILE A 171 8.45 5.54 13.73
C ILE A 171 7.63 4.36 13.22
N GLY A 172 6.94 4.54 12.12
CA GLY A 172 6.11 3.50 11.50
C GLY A 172 6.93 2.29 11.07
N PHE A 173 8.07 2.51 10.45
CA PHE A 173 8.96 1.40 10.05
C PHE A 173 9.45 0.59 11.24
N LYS A 174 9.85 1.23 12.33
CA LYS A 174 10.23 0.55 13.57
C LYS A 174 9.11 -0.36 14.06
N ASN A 175 7.89 0.15 14.13
CA ASN A 175 6.72 -0.60 14.59
C ASN A 175 6.39 -1.77 13.64
N PHE A 176 6.48 -1.56 12.33
CA PHE A 176 6.31 -2.62 11.34
C PHE A 176 7.36 -3.72 11.50
N ARG A 177 8.62 -3.35 11.63
CA ARG A 177 9.72 -4.30 11.80
C ARG A 177 9.53 -5.20 13.03
N GLU A 178 9.15 -4.61 14.15
CA GLU A 178 8.85 -5.35 15.37
C GLU A 178 7.69 -6.33 15.17
N GLN A 179 6.61 -5.88 14.56
CA GLN A 179 5.45 -6.72 14.28
C GLN A 179 5.78 -7.84 13.29
N PHE A 180 6.53 -7.55 12.23
CA PHE A 180 6.98 -8.53 11.25
C PHE A 180 7.81 -9.63 11.90
N LEU A 181 8.78 -9.26 12.74
CA LEU A 181 9.61 -10.22 13.46
C LEU A 181 8.81 -11.10 14.42
N GLN A 182 7.82 -10.54 15.12
CA GLN A 182 6.93 -11.30 15.98
C GLN A 182 6.07 -12.28 15.20
N THR A 183 5.51 -11.86 14.07
CA THR A 183 4.59 -12.67 13.27
C THR A 183 5.29 -13.83 12.57
N TYR A 184 6.48 -13.61 12.04
CA TYR A 184 7.17 -14.58 11.19
C TYR A 184 8.36 -15.29 11.85
N TYR A 185 8.80 -14.85 13.02
CA TYR A 185 10.01 -15.37 13.70
C TYR A 185 9.85 -15.56 15.21
N SER A 186 8.65 -15.48 15.78
CA SER A 186 8.40 -15.58 17.23
C SER A 186 8.41 -17.03 17.78
N GLU A 187 8.69 -18.03 16.97
CA GLU A 187 8.66 -19.45 17.38
C GLU A 187 10.06 -20.01 17.69
N TYR A 188 11.05 -19.17 18.08
CA TYR A 188 12.35 -19.66 18.51
C TYR A 188 12.84 -18.95 19.76
#